data_b6fea9592519c4f7b51bc62410f86240
#
_entry.id   b6fea9592519c4f7b51bc62410f86240
#
_cell.length_a   1.000
_cell.length_b   1.000
_cell.length_c   1.000
_cell.angle_alpha   90.00
_cell.angle_beta   90.00
_cell.angle_gamma   90.00
#
_symmetry.space_group_name_H-M   'P 1'
#
loop_
_entity.id
_entity.type
_entity.pdbx_description
1 polymer ?
#
loop_
_entity_poly.entity_id
_entity_poly.type
_entity_poly.pdbx_seq_one_letter_code
_entity_poly.pdbx_strand_id
1 'polypeptide(L)'
;LIRIENDNRHIYSQLAIGREGVQMTMEYATRTIYSEYAALKTTLGIIEVKKKRARDPLTDQSDRLLIVIEAKPEPFWTVKHYQVGQEKIVLHVVSDSMMDRWIVLNENRRAIHWIEDGIVLFERNEYILELRQRNRNLTNREQRLQLSISFAKLLRRFEDGRYLFLEGEFQDAFTQIHHALTHLARLSILEAGIHPEIVLWEQVRAIDLEIYKLHDELVGGQESLEQRIHLVVIGMEHLIQSKVLPGTLLLLQTMQEKGGAWTFSELMEHPNLNELRVDLGSIIGFLVKKGYVRTVTRPTKGVGVEAVLYEIA
;
A
#
# COMPACT_ATOMS: atom_id res chain seq x y z
N LEU A 1 2.33 -2.11 -27.99
CA LEU A 1 3.36 -1.49 -28.87
C LEU A 1 3.72 -0.14 -28.26
N ILE A 2 4.75 -0.10 -27.43
CA ILE A 2 5.30 1.12 -26.82
C ILE A 2 6.35 1.64 -27.78
N ARG A 3 6.15 2.85 -28.28
CA ARG A 3 7.08 3.59 -29.10
C ARG A 3 8.19 4.11 -28.21
N ILE A 4 9.41 3.58 -28.34
CA ILE A 4 10.61 4.10 -27.70
C ILE A 4 11.09 5.27 -28.57
N GLU A 5 10.94 6.49 -28.08
CA GLU A 5 11.53 7.66 -28.71
C GLU A 5 13.04 7.67 -28.50
N ASN A 6 13.73 7.64 -29.63
CA ASN A 6 15.17 7.56 -29.81
C ASN A 6 15.75 8.98 -29.91
N ASP A 7 15.88 9.72 -28.81
CA ASP A 7 16.38 11.12 -28.89
C ASP A 7 17.58 11.45 -28.00
N ASN A 8 18.33 10.46 -27.55
CA ASN A 8 19.50 10.70 -26.70
C ASN A 8 20.85 10.21 -27.28
N ARG A 9 20.95 9.94 -28.59
CA ARG A 9 22.22 9.46 -29.17
C ARG A 9 23.32 10.52 -29.25
N HIS A 10 23.02 11.80 -29.18
CA HIS A 10 24.04 12.86 -29.33
C HIS A 10 24.81 13.21 -28.07
N ILE A 11 24.26 12.93 -26.87
CA ILE A 11 24.95 13.23 -25.61
C ILE A 11 25.97 12.14 -25.27
N TYR A 12 25.69 10.88 -25.64
CA TYR A 12 26.60 9.75 -25.33
C TYR A 12 27.84 9.68 -26.22
N SER A 13 27.83 10.29 -27.43
CA SER A 13 28.99 10.30 -28.30
C SER A 13 30.09 11.29 -27.89
N GLN A 14 29.77 12.31 -27.11
CA GLN A 14 30.77 13.29 -26.62
C GLN A 14 31.43 12.86 -25.29
N LEU A 15 30.81 11.99 -24.52
CA LEU A 15 31.35 11.47 -23.26
C LEU A 15 32.32 10.28 -23.45
N ALA A 16 32.32 9.67 -24.65
CA ALA A 16 33.16 8.49 -24.93
C ALA A 16 34.55 8.81 -25.52
N ILE A 17 34.90 10.07 -25.81
CA ILE A 17 36.20 10.45 -26.41
C ILE A 17 36.83 11.57 -25.62
N GLY A 18 37.21 11.29 -24.36
CA GLY A 18 38.19 12.04 -23.61
C GLY A 18 39.47 11.22 -23.52
N ARG A 19 40.50 11.58 -24.28
CA ARG A 19 41.85 11.07 -24.12
C ARG A 19 42.42 11.54 -22.79
N GLU A 20 42.26 10.74 -21.78
CA GLU A 20 42.94 10.60 -20.49
C GLU A 20 41.96 9.90 -19.57
N GLY A 21 42.31 8.68 -19.13
CA GLY A 21 41.42 7.75 -18.46
C GLY A 21 40.92 8.27 -17.09
N VAL A 22 39.98 9.16 -17.09
CA VAL A 22 39.15 9.43 -15.90
C VAL A 22 38.15 8.27 -15.83
N GLN A 23 38.47 7.31 -14.99
CA GLN A 23 37.55 6.23 -14.64
C GLN A 23 36.33 6.92 -14.05
N MET A 24 35.18 6.89 -14.78
CA MET A 24 33.91 7.49 -14.31
C MET A 24 33.53 6.77 -13.04
N THR A 25 33.67 7.44 -11.89
CA THR A 25 33.23 6.86 -10.62
C THR A 25 31.72 6.84 -10.56
N MET A 26 31.16 5.90 -9.78
CA MET A 26 29.71 5.80 -9.58
C MET A 26 29.13 7.12 -9.01
N GLU A 27 29.86 7.81 -8.14
CA GLU A 27 29.48 9.11 -7.59
C GLU A 27 29.35 10.18 -8.67
N TYR A 28 30.29 10.22 -9.61
CA TYR A 28 30.24 11.18 -10.70
C TYR A 28 29.07 10.91 -11.64
N ALA A 29 28.84 9.64 -12.01
CA ALA A 29 27.70 9.24 -12.82
C ALA A 29 26.35 9.56 -12.14
N THR A 30 26.23 9.22 -10.86
CA THR A 30 25.04 9.58 -10.06
C THR A 30 24.81 11.08 -10.08
N ARG A 31 25.84 11.87 -9.85
CA ARG A 31 25.76 13.34 -9.87
C ARG A 31 25.34 13.86 -11.24
N THR A 32 25.86 13.32 -12.32
CA THR A 32 25.48 13.71 -13.69
C THR A 32 24.02 13.46 -13.94
N ILE A 33 23.48 12.29 -13.51
CA ILE A 33 22.07 11.95 -13.68
C ILE A 33 21.17 12.91 -12.92
N TYR A 34 21.43 13.18 -11.65
CA TYR A 34 20.50 13.97 -10.84
C TYR A 34 20.66 15.49 -11.00
N SER A 35 21.82 15.99 -11.45
CA SER A 35 22.05 17.45 -11.57
C SER A 35 21.14 18.10 -12.60
N GLU A 36 20.75 17.41 -13.67
CA GLU A 36 19.77 17.91 -14.62
C GLU A 36 18.42 18.15 -13.95
N TYR A 37 17.96 17.21 -13.12
CA TYR A 37 16.71 17.34 -12.36
C TYR A 37 16.82 18.40 -11.26
N ALA A 38 17.94 18.50 -10.55
CA ALA A 38 18.14 19.50 -9.52
C ALA A 38 18.06 20.94 -10.06
N ALA A 39 18.39 21.16 -11.34
CA ALA A 39 18.27 22.44 -12.03
C ALA A 39 16.82 22.81 -12.36
N LEU A 40 15.90 21.87 -12.42
CA LEU A 40 14.49 22.14 -12.72
C LEU A 40 13.79 22.82 -11.54
N LYS A 41 13.01 23.87 -11.83
CA LYS A 41 12.25 24.59 -10.79
C LYS A 41 11.17 23.71 -10.13
N THR A 42 10.69 22.72 -10.85
CA THR A 42 9.66 21.77 -10.38
C THR A 42 10.20 20.70 -9.45
N THR A 43 11.51 20.47 -9.39
CA THR A 43 12.10 19.47 -8.49
C THR A 43 12.06 19.95 -7.05
N LEU A 44 11.38 19.20 -6.20
CA LEU A 44 11.24 19.44 -4.77
C LEU A 44 12.33 18.76 -3.96
N GLY A 45 12.70 17.54 -4.31
CA GLY A 45 13.71 16.77 -3.61
C GLY A 45 14.28 15.63 -4.44
N ILE A 46 15.48 15.20 -4.10
CA ILE A 46 16.16 14.05 -4.70
C ILE A 46 16.77 13.22 -3.58
N ILE A 47 16.43 11.92 -3.56
CA ILE A 47 16.88 10.96 -2.57
C ILE A 47 17.68 9.85 -3.26
N GLU A 48 18.76 9.41 -2.63
CA GLU A 48 19.55 8.22 -3.03
C GLU A 48 19.34 7.09 -2.03
N VAL A 49 19.10 5.89 -2.53
CA VAL A 49 19.11 4.65 -1.75
C VAL A 49 20.19 3.75 -2.30
N LYS A 50 21.16 3.37 -1.45
CA LYS A 50 22.26 2.48 -1.81
C LYS A 50 21.91 1.05 -1.43
N LYS A 51 22.25 0.12 -2.28
CA LYS A 51 22.14 -1.32 -2.03
C LYS A 51 22.94 -1.70 -0.77
N LYS A 52 22.27 -2.36 0.17
CA LYS A 52 22.87 -2.83 1.42
C LYS A 52 23.31 -4.30 1.34
N ARG A 53 22.70 -5.11 0.46
CA ARG A 53 22.91 -6.56 0.33
C ARG A 53 22.94 -6.98 -1.15
N ALA A 54 23.50 -8.14 -1.46
CA ALA A 54 23.62 -8.64 -2.84
C ALA A 54 22.27 -8.72 -3.59
N ARG A 55 21.19 -9.05 -2.87
CA ARG A 55 19.81 -9.01 -3.40
C ARG A 55 18.98 -8.11 -2.48
N ASP A 56 18.97 -6.82 -2.79
CA ASP A 56 18.23 -5.84 -2.01
C ASP A 56 16.93 -5.48 -2.74
N PRO A 57 15.77 -5.85 -2.17
CA PRO A 57 14.47 -5.53 -2.77
C PRO A 57 14.17 -4.02 -2.76
N LEU A 58 14.89 -3.23 -1.93
CA LEU A 58 14.68 -1.79 -1.83
C LEU A 58 15.23 -1.01 -3.01
N THR A 59 16.21 -1.55 -3.74
CA THR A 59 16.85 -0.87 -4.89
C THR A 59 16.45 -1.46 -6.24
N ASP A 60 15.35 -2.21 -6.32
CA ASP A 60 14.88 -2.87 -7.53
C ASP A 60 15.99 -3.70 -8.22
N GLN A 61 16.85 -4.36 -7.42
CA GLN A 61 18.02 -5.13 -7.83
C GLN A 61 19.14 -4.30 -8.50
N SER A 62 19.04 -2.97 -8.47
CA SER A 62 20.09 -2.06 -8.91
C SER A 62 21.08 -1.79 -7.77
N ASP A 63 22.26 -1.26 -8.09
CA ASP A 63 23.27 -0.93 -7.10
C ASP A 63 22.95 0.38 -6.38
N ARG A 64 22.27 1.30 -7.09
CA ARG A 64 21.72 2.55 -6.55
C ARG A 64 20.32 2.82 -7.10
N LEU A 65 19.49 3.41 -6.28
CA LEU A 65 18.19 3.92 -6.66
C LEU A 65 18.15 5.41 -6.37
N LEU A 66 17.73 6.19 -7.36
CA LEU A 66 17.49 7.64 -7.24
C LEU A 66 16.00 7.90 -7.33
N ILE A 67 15.51 8.79 -6.50
CA ILE A 67 14.13 9.26 -6.53
C ILE A 67 14.15 10.76 -6.70
N VAL A 68 13.58 11.24 -7.78
CA VAL A 68 13.32 12.65 -8.05
C VAL A 68 11.85 12.92 -7.78
N ILE A 69 11.55 13.87 -6.91
CA ILE A 69 10.18 14.28 -6.58
C ILE A 69 9.92 15.63 -7.22
N GLU A 70 8.89 15.70 -8.05
CA GLU A 70 8.51 16.92 -8.77
C GLU A 70 7.15 17.44 -8.31
N ALA A 71 7.03 18.76 -8.19
CA ALA A 71 5.74 19.43 -7.97
C ALA A 71 4.87 19.32 -9.21
N LYS A 72 3.87 18.42 -9.19
CA LYS A 72 2.86 18.26 -10.24
C LYS A 72 1.52 17.88 -9.65
N PRO A 73 0.41 18.49 -10.12
CA PRO A 73 -0.90 18.29 -9.55
C PRO A 73 -1.45 16.88 -9.80
N GLU A 74 -1.05 16.25 -10.92
CA GLU A 74 -1.52 14.92 -11.27
C GLU A 74 -0.51 13.85 -10.83
N PRO A 75 -0.99 12.72 -10.25
CA PRO A 75 -0.11 11.62 -9.88
C PRO A 75 0.58 11.02 -11.11
N PHE A 76 1.90 11.00 -11.12
CA PHE A 76 2.67 10.28 -12.12
C PHE A 76 3.87 9.58 -11.50
N TRP A 77 4.32 8.54 -12.17
CA TRP A 77 5.51 7.78 -11.81
C TRP A 77 6.14 7.20 -13.07
N THR A 78 7.42 7.53 -13.30
CA THR A 78 8.22 6.98 -14.39
C THR A 78 9.52 6.40 -13.88
N VAL A 79 10.07 5.42 -14.59
CA VAL A 79 11.30 4.72 -14.20
C VAL A 79 12.26 4.70 -15.39
N LYS A 80 13.54 5.02 -15.11
CA LYS A 80 14.64 4.94 -16.09
C LYS A 80 15.77 4.08 -15.50
N HIS A 81 16.42 3.29 -16.35
CA HIS A 81 17.54 2.47 -15.95
C HIS A 81 18.81 2.95 -16.64
N TYR A 82 19.90 3.06 -15.90
CA TYR A 82 21.21 3.45 -16.38
C TYR A 82 22.23 2.37 -16.06
N GLN A 83 23.24 2.22 -16.95
CA GLN A 83 24.38 1.33 -16.77
C GLN A 83 25.64 2.19 -16.70
N VAL A 84 26.43 2.02 -15.64
CA VAL A 84 27.72 2.69 -15.43
C VAL A 84 28.78 1.63 -15.16
N GLY A 85 29.56 1.29 -16.18
CA GLY A 85 30.43 0.12 -16.09
C GLY A 85 29.64 -1.17 -15.87
N GLN A 86 29.87 -1.83 -14.75
CA GLN A 86 29.11 -3.03 -14.35
C GLN A 86 27.96 -2.74 -13.36
N GLU A 87 27.89 -1.53 -12.84
CA GLU A 87 26.91 -1.14 -11.85
C GLU A 87 25.63 -0.55 -12.51
N LYS A 88 24.50 -0.73 -11.88
CA LYS A 88 23.19 -0.29 -12.35
C LYS A 88 22.63 0.79 -11.44
N ILE A 89 22.08 1.83 -12.05
CA ILE A 89 21.32 2.88 -11.37
C ILE A 89 19.89 2.85 -11.89
N VAL A 90 18.91 2.80 -11.01
CA VAL A 90 17.51 3.02 -11.34
C VAL A 90 17.09 4.41 -10.87
N LEU A 91 16.41 5.16 -11.73
CA LEU A 91 15.89 6.48 -11.45
C LEU A 91 14.37 6.44 -11.51
N HIS A 92 13.72 6.77 -10.39
CA HIS A 92 12.30 7.02 -10.29
C HIS A 92 12.04 8.51 -10.34
N VAL A 93 11.17 8.98 -11.22
CA VAL A 93 10.66 10.34 -11.23
C VAL A 93 9.20 10.30 -10.87
N VAL A 94 8.83 10.96 -9.79
CA VAL A 94 7.55 10.84 -9.11
C VAL A 94 6.98 12.22 -8.82
N SER A 95 5.66 12.42 -8.98
CA SER A 95 5.02 13.63 -8.49
C SER A 95 4.88 13.63 -6.96
N ASP A 96 4.84 14.80 -6.35
CA ASP A 96 4.51 15.00 -4.93
C ASP A 96 3.12 14.42 -4.59
N SER A 97 2.15 14.59 -5.49
CA SER A 97 0.81 14.00 -5.35
C SER A 97 0.82 12.46 -5.34
N MET A 98 1.70 11.81 -6.10
CA MET A 98 1.89 10.35 -6.05
C MET A 98 2.58 9.92 -4.75
N MET A 99 3.58 10.69 -4.28
CA MET A 99 4.24 10.43 -3.00
C MET A 99 3.24 10.52 -1.84
N ASP A 100 2.41 11.56 -1.80
CA ASP A 100 1.36 11.70 -0.78
C ASP A 100 0.36 10.54 -0.86
N ARG A 101 -0.05 10.13 -2.05
CA ARG A 101 -0.90 8.94 -2.24
C ARG A 101 -0.26 7.67 -1.66
N TRP A 102 1.02 7.43 -1.91
CA TRP A 102 1.73 6.27 -1.35
C TRP A 102 1.78 6.30 0.17
N ILE A 103 1.98 7.48 0.76
CA ILE A 103 1.97 7.68 2.21
C ILE A 103 0.56 7.42 2.77
N VAL A 104 -0.46 8.08 2.21
CA VAL A 104 -1.84 8.01 2.73
C VAL A 104 -2.45 6.63 2.58
N LEU A 105 -2.20 5.94 1.45
CA LEU A 105 -2.81 4.63 1.18
C LEU A 105 -1.92 3.44 1.56
N ASN A 106 -0.66 3.70 1.92
CA ASN A 106 0.35 2.67 2.19
C ASN A 106 0.47 1.64 1.03
N GLU A 107 0.33 2.14 -0.21
CA GLU A 107 0.35 1.30 -1.42
C GLU A 107 1.76 0.85 -1.79
N ASN A 108 2.76 1.71 -1.61
CA ASN A 108 4.15 1.43 -1.95
C ASN A 108 5.05 1.48 -0.71
N ARG A 109 5.17 0.34 -0.02
CA ARG A 109 6.01 0.23 1.18
C ARG A 109 7.49 0.47 0.94
N ARG A 110 8.00 0.16 -0.27
CA ARG A 110 9.40 0.49 -0.62
C ARG A 110 9.60 1.99 -0.65
N ALA A 111 8.63 2.75 -1.20
CA ALA A 111 8.71 4.21 -1.22
C ALA A 111 8.77 4.82 0.19
N ILE A 112 8.06 4.23 1.16
CA ILE A 112 8.17 4.66 2.56
C ILE A 112 9.60 4.48 3.09
N HIS A 113 10.24 3.33 2.83
CA HIS A 113 11.65 3.13 3.18
C HIS A 113 12.58 4.08 2.44
N TRP A 114 12.33 4.37 1.16
CA TRP A 114 13.13 5.33 0.40
C TRP A 114 13.08 6.72 1.01
N ILE A 115 11.90 7.16 1.45
CA ILE A 115 11.71 8.46 2.12
C ILE A 115 12.45 8.48 3.46
N GLU A 116 12.25 7.46 4.31
CA GLU A 116 12.77 7.45 5.67
C GLU A 116 14.29 7.25 5.73
N ASP A 117 14.83 6.28 4.99
CA ASP A 117 16.21 5.82 5.08
C ASP A 117 17.14 6.39 4.00
N GLY A 118 16.57 6.99 2.95
CA GLY A 118 17.35 7.49 1.82
C GLY A 118 18.19 8.71 2.16
N ILE A 119 19.33 8.84 1.47
CA ILE A 119 20.25 9.97 1.60
C ILE A 119 19.70 11.12 0.74
N VAL A 120 19.49 12.27 1.34
CA VAL A 120 19.05 13.48 0.62
C VAL A 120 20.23 14.03 -0.18
N LEU A 121 20.11 14.05 -1.51
CA LEU A 121 21.10 14.65 -2.41
C LEU A 121 20.78 16.09 -2.76
N PHE A 122 19.50 16.43 -2.77
CA PHE A 122 18.99 17.77 -3.07
C PHE A 122 17.59 17.92 -2.47
N GLU A 123 17.28 19.11 -1.94
CA GLU A 123 15.92 19.47 -1.55
C GLU A 123 15.69 20.99 -1.64
N ARG A 124 14.43 21.39 -1.81
CA ARG A 124 13.98 22.77 -1.73
C ARG A 124 13.13 22.96 -0.50
N ASN A 125 13.40 24.05 0.25
CA ASN A 125 12.57 24.47 1.39
C ASN A 125 12.30 23.33 2.38
N GLU A 126 13.31 22.50 2.66
CA GLU A 126 13.21 21.36 3.60
C GLU A 126 12.12 20.33 3.23
N TYR A 127 11.76 20.23 1.95
CA TYR A 127 10.66 19.39 1.47
C TYR A 127 10.76 17.92 1.93
N ILE A 128 11.96 17.32 1.91
CA ILE A 128 12.13 15.93 2.33
C ILE A 128 11.91 15.78 3.84
N LEU A 129 12.33 16.79 4.61
CA LEU A 129 12.06 16.81 6.05
C LEU A 129 10.55 16.87 6.32
N GLU A 130 9.83 17.75 5.63
CA GLU A 130 8.38 17.87 5.73
C GLU A 130 7.68 16.56 5.30
N LEU A 131 8.16 15.94 4.21
CA LEU A 131 7.62 14.67 3.72
C LEU A 131 7.80 13.52 4.75
N ARG A 132 8.95 13.46 5.43
CA ARG A 132 9.20 12.51 6.53
C ARG A 132 8.27 12.78 7.72
N GLN A 133 8.09 14.04 8.09
CA GLN A 133 7.14 14.42 9.15
C GLN A 133 5.69 14.06 8.76
N ARG A 134 5.33 14.30 7.52
CA ARG A 134 4.02 13.96 6.96
C ARG A 134 3.77 12.45 7.01
N ASN A 135 4.78 11.64 6.67
CA ASN A 135 4.68 10.18 6.75
C ASN A 135 4.44 9.69 8.20
N ARG A 136 5.06 10.33 9.18
CA ARG A 136 4.92 9.96 10.62
C ARG A 136 3.65 10.50 11.27
N ASN A 137 3.07 11.57 10.73
CA ASN A 137 1.95 12.31 11.32
C ASN A 137 0.76 12.35 10.37
N LEU A 138 0.17 11.18 10.09
CA LEU A 138 -1.09 11.11 9.35
C LEU A 138 -2.23 11.76 10.15
N THR A 139 -3.14 12.43 9.46
CA THR A 139 -4.38 12.93 10.07
C THR A 139 -5.25 11.77 10.56
N ASN A 140 -6.12 12.03 11.53
CA ASN A 140 -7.07 11.03 12.04
C ASN A 140 -7.91 10.40 10.93
N ARG A 141 -8.27 11.19 9.90
CA ARG A 141 -9.03 10.68 8.74
C ARG A 141 -8.21 9.71 7.91
N GLU A 142 -6.95 10.00 7.66
CA GLU A 142 -6.06 9.15 6.86
C GLU A 142 -5.70 7.86 7.58
N GLN A 143 -5.48 7.93 8.89
CA GLN A 143 -5.33 6.73 9.72
C GLN A 143 -6.56 5.83 9.63
N ARG A 144 -7.77 6.39 9.76
CA ARG A 144 -9.03 5.64 9.60
C ARG A 144 -9.17 5.05 8.21
N LEU A 145 -8.74 5.78 7.17
CA LEU A 145 -8.76 5.27 5.80
C LEU A 145 -7.84 4.04 5.64
N GLN A 146 -6.61 4.11 6.16
CA GLN A 146 -5.68 2.97 6.15
C GLN A 146 -6.25 1.75 6.90
N LEU A 147 -6.82 1.98 8.07
CA LEU A 147 -7.49 0.93 8.87
C LEU A 147 -8.65 0.30 8.09
N SER A 148 -9.51 1.13 7.48
CA SER A 148 -10.66 0.65 6.70
C SER A 148 -10.24 -0.14 5.45
N ILE A 149 -9.20 0.29 4.73
CA ILE A 149 -8.65 -0.44 3.57
C ILE A 149 -8.10 -1.81 4.02
N SER A 150 -7.34 -1.85 5.11
CA SER A 150 -6.77 -3.10 5.62
C SER A 150 -7.85 -4.05 6.11
N PHE A 151 -8.87 -3.53 6.79
CA PHE A 151 -10.00 -4.31 7.28
C PHE A 151 -10.87 -4.85 6.13
N ALA A 152 -11.13 -4.05 5.12
CA ALA A 152 -11.88 -4.47 3.94
C ALA A 152 -11.21 -5.65 3.21
N LYS A 153 -9.90 -5.54 2.99
CA LYS A 153 -9.09 -6.61 2.39
C LYS A 153 -9.04 -7.86 3.28
N LEU A 154 -8.94 -7.67 4.60
CA LEU A 154 -9.03 -8.77 5.57
C LEU A 154 -10.33 -9.53 5.42
N LEU A 155 -11.47 -8.84 5.47
CA LEU A 155 -12.80 -9.45 5.38
C LEU A 155 -12.98 -10.25 4.10
N ARG A 156 -12.65 -9.64 2.95
CA ARG A 156 -12.78 -10.33 1.66
C ARG A 156 -11.94 -11.62 1.63
N ARG A 157 -10.66 -11.54 1.97
CA ARG A 157 -9.77 -12.69 1.97
C ARG A 157 -10.18 -13.78 2.97
N PHE A 158 -10.70 -13.35 4.10
CA PHE A 158 -11.18 -14.27 5.12
C PHE A 158 -12.42 -15.03 4.68
N GLU A 159 -13.42 -14.36 4.09
CA GLU A 159 -14.64 -15.00 3.58
C GLU A 159 -14.32 -15.89 2.37
N ASP A 160 -13.46 -15.47 1.44
CA ASP A 160 -12.99 -16.32 0.33
C ASP A 160 -12.30 -17.58 0.85
N GLY A 161 -11.42 -17.45 1.86
CA GLY A 161 -10.72 -18.58 2.46
C GLY A 161 -11.64 -19.55 3.19
N ARG A 162 -12.64 -19.04 3.91
CA ARG A 162 -13.67 -19.87 4.57
C ARG A 162 -14.51 -20.63 3.56
N TYR A 163 -14.93 -19.97 2.49
CA TYR A 163 -15.68 -20.63 1.43
C TYR A 163 -14.88 -21.80 0.83
N LEU A 164 -13.65 -21.56 0.42
CA LEU A 164 -12.77 -22.59 -0.14
C LEU A 164 -12.50 -23.74 0.85
N PHE A 165 -12.35 -23.43 2.13
CA PHE A 165 -12.18 -24.44 3.18
C PHE A 165 -13.41 -25.38 3.27
N LEU A 166 -14.62 -24.81 3.21
CA LEU A 166 -15.87 -25.59 3.24
C LEU A 166 -16.08 -26.45 1.99
N GLU A 167 -15.57 -26.01 0.83
CA GLU A 167 -15.58 -26.78 -0.42
C GLU A 167 -14.48 -27.86 -0.47
N GLY A 168 -13.58 -27.94 0.54
CA GLY A 168 -12.48 -28.90 0.59
C GLY A 168 -11.24 -28.49 -0.21
N GLU A 169 -11.22 -27.28 -0.75
CA GLU A 169 -10.09 -26.73 -1.53
C GLU A 169 -9.01 -26.16 -0.60
N PHE A 170 -8.36 -27.02 0.18
CA PHE A 170 -7.48 -26.62 1.27
C PHE A 170 -6.25 -25.84 0.84
N GLN A 171 -5.69 -26.06 -0.36
CA GLN A 171 -4.53 -25.33 -0.87
C GLN A 171 -4.87 -23.85 -1.14
N ASP A 172 -6.01 -23.63 -1.79
CA ASP A 172 -6.48 -22.29 -2.09
C ASP A 172 -7.00 -21.59 -0.83
N ALA A 173 -7.68 -22.34 0.05
CA ALA A 173 -8.08 -21.86 1.38
C ALA A 173 -6.87 -21.36 2.18
N PHE A 174 -5.77 -22.13 2.23
CA PHE A 174 -4.53 -21.71 2.88
C PHE A 174 -4.03 -20.38 2.34
N THR A 175 -4.01 -20.23 1.03
CA THR A 175 -3.53 -18.99 0.38
C THR A 175 -4.38 -17.80 0.79
N GLN A 176 -5.72 -17.92 0.77
CA GLN A 176 -6.61 -16.82 1.14
C GLN A 176 -6.55 -16.51 2.64
N ILE A 177 -6.53 -17.53 3.51
CA ILE A 177 -6.42 -17.36 4.97
C ILE A 177 -5.06 -16.73 5.34
N HIS A 178 -3.96 -17.14 4.71
CA HIS A 178 -2.66 -16.50 4.92
C HIS A 178 -2.65 -15.03 4.51
N HIS A 179 -3.29 -14.69 3.38
CA HIS A 179 -3.46 -13.28 2.97
C HIS A 179 -4.35 -12.51 3.96
N ALA A 180 -5.44 -13.09 4.43
CA ALA A 180 -6.31 -12.49 5.44
C ALA A 180 -5.53 -12.22 6.73
N LEU A 181 -4.77 -13.20 7.22
CA LEU A 181 -3.93 -13.07 8.40
C LEU A 181 -2.85 -11.98 8.24
N THR A 182 -2.29 -11.84 7.03
CA THR A 182 -1.37 -10.76 6.69
C THR A 182 -2.05 -9.38 6.78
N HIS A 183 -3.33 -9.25 6.39
CA HIS A 183 -4.07 -7.99 6.53
C HIS A 183 -4.46 -7.72 7.99
N LEU A 184 -4.79 -8.74 8.77
CA LEU A 184 -5.03 -8.63 10.22
C LEU A 184 -3.77 -8.13 10.96
N ALA A 185 -2.61 -8.69 10.60
CA ALA A 185 -1.31 -8.27 11.12
C ALA A 185 -1.02 -6.78 10.83
N ARG A 186 -1.23 -6.36 9.59
CA ARG A 186 -1.07 -4.93 9.22
C ARG A 186 -2.02 -4.02 9.97
N LEU A 187 -3.26 -4.46 10.14
CA LEU A 187 -4.28 -3.70 10.87
C LEU A 187 -3.84 -3.46 12.31
N SER A 188 -3.31 -4.48 12.98
CA SER A 188 -2.80 -4.38 14.35
C SER A 188 -1.62 -3.40 14.48
N ILE A 189 -0.70 -3.43 13.49
CA ILE A 189 0.43 -2.48 13.45
C ILE A 189 -0.06 -1.03 13.24
N LEU A 190 -1.02 -0.82 12.32
CA LEU A 190 -1.60 0.49 12.06
C LEU A 190 -2.37 1.04 13.27
N GLU A 191 -3.07 0.19 14.02
CA GLU A 191 -3.72 0.57 15.29
C GLU A 191 -2.73 1.02 16.36
N ALA A 192 -1.53 0.44 16.35
CA ALA A 192 -0.43 0.88 17.23
C ALA A 192 0.22 2.20 16.78
N GLY A 193 -0.27 2.82 15.68
CA GLY A 193 0.28 4.06 15.13
C GLY A 193 1.63 3.88 14.41
N ILE A 194 1.93 2.67 13.97
CA ILE A 194 3.21 2.30 13.35
C ILE A 194 2.96 1.92 11.88
N HIS A 195 3.93 2.19 11.00
CA HIS A 195 3.85 1.74 9.61
C HIS A 195 4.26 0.27 9.47
N PRO A 196 3.49 -0.55 8.72
CA PRO A 196 3.86 -1.92 8.44
C PRO A 196 5.12 -2.01 7.58
N GLU A 197 6.13 -2.70 8.08
CA GLU A 197 7.40 -2.95 7.38
C GLU A 197 7.31 -4.03 6.30
N ILE A 198 8.39 -4.15 5.50
CA ILE A 198 8.54 -5.25 4.53
C ILE A 198 8.69 -6.58 5.28
N VAL A 199 9.46 -6.60 6.37
CA VAL A 199 9.62 -7.77 7.27
C VAL A 199 8.52 -7.73 8.32
N LEU A 200 7.30 -8.09 7.89
CA LEU A 200 6.09 -7.90 8.65
C LEU A 200 6.04 -8.71 9.95
N TRP A 201 6.41 -10.00 9.91
CA TRP A 201 6.15 -10.93 11.02
C TRP A 201 7.05 -10.70 12.23
N GLU A 202 8.25 -10.21 12.05
CA GLU A 202 9.11 -9.75 13.15
C GLU A 202 8.48 -8.55 13.90
N GLN A 203 7.92 -7.61 13.13
CA GLN A 203 7.22 -6.45 13.68
C GLN A 203 5.95 -6.88 14.44
N VAL A 204 5.14 -7.77 13.85
CA VAL A 204 3.92 -8.30 14.47
C VAL A 204 4.24 -9.06 15.76
N ARG A 205 5.30 -9.86 15.80
CA ARG A 205 5.72 -10.59 17.00
C ARG A 205 5.94 -9.66 18.21
N ALA A 206 6.44 -8.45 17.95
CA ALA A 206 6.69 -7.47 19.01
C ALA A 206 5.41 -6.72 19.45
N ILE A 207 4.40 -6.59 18.57
CA ILE A 207 3.21 -5.76 18.78
C ILE A 207 2.01 -6.61 19.21
N ASP A 208 1.78 -7.74 18.52
CA ASP A 208 0.59 -8.59 18.70
C ASP A 208 0.97 -10.08 18.60
N LEU A 209 1.27 -10.64 19.75
CA LEU A 209 1.73 -12.03 19.86
C LEU A 209 0.63 -13.04 19.47
N GLU A 210 -0.66 -12.69 19.61
CA GLU A 210 -1.75 -13.61 19.28
C GLU A 210 -1.82 -13.80 17.75
N ILE A 211 -1.76 -12.72 17.00
CA ILE A 211 -1.72 -12.78 15.53
C ILE A 211 -0.46 -13.51 15.05
N TYR A 212 0.69 -13.26 15.69
CA TYR A 212 1.93 -13.96 15.35
C TYR A 212 1.80 -15.48 15.55
N LYS A 213 1.20 -15.92 16.67
CA LYS A 213 0.99 -17.35 16.94
C LYS A 213 0.06 -18.02 15.93
N LEU A 214 -0.99 -17.32 15.47
CA LEU A 214 -1.85 -17.86 14.41
C LEU A 214 -1.08 -18.04 13.09
N HIS A 215 -0.17 -17.13 12.78
CA HIS A 215 0.70 -17.29 11.60
C HIS A 215 1.67 -18.47 11.77
N ASP A 216 2.31 -18.58 12.93
CA ASP A 216 3.25 -19.66 13.21
C ASP A 216 2.57 -21.03 13.13
N GLU A 217 1.34 -21.15 13.68
CA GLU A 217 0.49 -22.33 13.56
C GLU A 217 0.13 -22.65 12.10
N LEU A 218 -0.30 -21.65 11.35
CA LEU A 218 -0.71 -21.86 9.95
C LEU A 218 0.45 -22.39 9.08
N VAL A 219 1.66 -21.83 9.28
CA VAL A 219 2.83 -22.09 8.43
C VAL A 219 3.66 -23.26 8.94
N GLY A 220 3.87 -23.37 10.25
CA GLY A 220 4.80 -24.29 10.90
C GLY A 220 4.16 -25.40 11.75
N GLY A 221 2.83 -25.41 11.91
CA GLY A 221 2.13 -26.43 12.70
C GLY A 221 2.38 -27.86 12.21
N GLN A 222 2.29 -28.83 13.11
CA GLN A 222 2.57 -30.24 12.83
C GLN A 222 1.32 -31.00 12.32
N GLU A 223 0.14 -30.43 12.51
CA GLU A 223 -1.14 -30.99 12.12
C GLU A 223 -1.33 -30.99 10.60
N SER A 224 -2.38 -31.67 10.13
CA SER A 224 -2.76 -31.63 8.72
C SER A 224 -3.08 -30.20 8.27
N LEU A 225 -2.92 -29.92 6.98
CA LEU A 225 -3.25 -28.60 6.43
C LEU A 225 -4.69 -28.17 6.78
N GLU A 226 -5.65 -29.09 6.67
CA GLU A 226 -7.05 -28.87 7.03
C GLU A 226 -7.20 -28.45 8.50
N GLN A 227 -6.56 -29.16 9.43
CA GLN A 227 -6.64 -28.86 10.86
C GLN A 227 -6.03 -27.49 11.19
N ARG A 228 -4.88 -27.16 10.60
CA ARG A 228 -4.23 -25.86 10.80
C ARG A 228 -5.09 -24.70 10.27
N ILE A 229 -5.67 -24.85 9.07
CA ILE A 229 -6.59 -23.83 8.52
C ILE A 229 -7.80 -23.66 9.45
N HIS A 230 -8.42 -24.76 9.87
CA HIS A 230 -9.59 -24.74 10.75
C HIS A 230 -9.31 -23.99 12.07
N LEU A 231 -8.21 -24.32 12.73
CA LEU A 231 -7.80 -23.66 13.97
C LEU A 231 -7.57 -22.16 13.78
N VAL A 232 -6.87 -21.78 12.70
CA VAL A 232 -6.59 -20.39 12.40
C VAL A 232 -7.85 -19.62 12.03
N VAL A 233 -8.79 -20.22 11.30
CA VAL A 233 -10.09 -19.59 10.99
C VAL A 233 -10.86 -19.26 12.28
N ILE A 234 -10.92 -20.18 13.25
CA ILE A 234 -11.58 -19.93 14.54
C ILE A 234 -10.89 -18.78 15.30
N GLY A 235 -9.56 -18.81 15.37
CA GLY A 235 -8.78 -17.76 16.04
C GLY A 235 -8.98 -16.39 15.37
N MET A 236 -8.99 -16.34 14.05
CA MET A 236 -9.23 -15.11 13.29
C MET A 236 -10.65 -14.56 13.48
N GLU A 237 -11.67 -15.42 13.56
CA GLU A 237 -13.07 -14.95 13.80
C GLU A 237 -13.17 -14.15 15.10
N HIS A 238 -12.47 -14.61 16.14
CA HIS A 238 -12.40 -13.88 17.41
C HIS A 238 -11.68 -12.54 17.27
N LEU A 239 -10.49 -12.53 16.67
CA LEU A 239 -9.68 -11.32 16.51
C LEU A 239 -10.34 -10.29 15.58
N ILE A 240 -10.98 -10.72 14.50
CA ILE A 240 -11.72 -9.82 13.59
C ILE A 240 -12.79 -9.04 14.35
N GLN A 241 -13.45 -9.66 15.34
CA GLN A 241 -14.50 -8.98 16.10
C GLN A 241 -13.97 -7.74 16.85
N SER A 242 -12.76 -7.79 17.40
CA SER A 242 -12.14 -6.64 18.08
C SER A 242 -11.75 -5.51 17.10
N LYS A 243 -11.57 -5.84 15.81
CA LYS A 243 -11.15 -4.91 14.76
C LYS A 243 -12.31 -4.24 14.00
N VAL A 244 -13.56 -4.59 14.32
CA VAL A 244 -14.74 -4.06 13.61
C VAL A 244 -14.81 -2.55 13.73
N LEU A 245 -14.78 -2.01 14.95
CA LEU A 245 -14.95 -0.57 15.15
C LEU A 245 -13.83 0.25 14.47
N PRO A 246 -12.53 0.00 14.72
CA PRO A 246 -11.47 0.76 14.04
C PRO A 246 -11.50 0.58 12.52
N GLY A 247 -11.81 -0.62 12.03
CA GLY A 247 -11.84 -0.91 10.60
C GLY A 247 -13.05 -0.34 9.84
N THR A 248 -14.14 0.00 10.53
CA THR A 248 -15.39 0.47 9.88
C THR A 248 -15.77 1.91 10.23
N LEU A 249 -15.03 2.55 11.14
CA LEU A 249 -15.37 3.87 11.67
C LEU A 249 -15.51 4.93 10.57
N LEU A 250 -14.66 4.92 9.55
CA LEU A 250 -14.73 5.84 8.41
C LEU A 250 -16.06 5.68 7.66
N LEU A 251 -16.47 4.44 7.35
CA LEU A 251 -17.71 4.14 6.65
C LEU A 251 -18.92 4.55 7.49
N LEU A 252 -18.95 4.15 8.77
CA LEU A 252 -20.08 4.48 9.65
C LEU A 252 -20.24 5.99 9.84
N GLN A 253 -19.14 6.73 10.00
CA GLN A 253 -19.21 8.20 10.08
C GLN A 253 -19.70 8.83 8.78
N THR A 254 -19.25 8.33 7.62
CA THR A 254 -19.73 8.80 6.32
C THR A 254 -21.24 8.53 6.18
N MET A 255 -21.71 7.35 6.61
CA MET A 255 -23.15 7.04 6.58
C MET A 255 -23.98 7.94 7.51
N GLN A 256 -23.40 8.44 8.60
CA GLN A 256 -24.07 9.39 9.50
C GLN A 256 -24.27 10.78 8.88
N GLU A 257 -23.44 11.18 7.92
CA GLU A 257 -23.50 12.52 7.30
C GLU A 257 -24.85 12.81 6.62
N LYS A 258 -25.48 11.81 6.00
CA LYS A 258 -26.76 11.97 5.28
C LYS A 258 -27.99 11.89 6.18
N GLY A 259 -27.89 11.22 7.34
CA GLY A 259 -29.03 11.04 8.24
C GLY A 259 -30.18 10.22 7.65
N GLY A 260 -29.89 9.10 6.97
CA GLY A 260 -30.92 8.21 6.38
C GLY A 260 -30.30 7.07 5.58
N ALA A 261 -31.15 6.37 4.84
CA ALA A 261 -30.73 5.23 4.06
C ALA A 261 -29.93 5.62 2.80
N TRP A 262 -28.89 4.87 2.51
CA TRP A 262 -27.96 5.03 1.38
C TRP A 262 -28.20 3.95 0.33
N THR A 263 -28.16 4.30 -0.92
CA THR A 263 -27.97 3.31 -1.99
C THR A 263 -26.50 2.88 -2.02
N PHE A 264 -26.22 1.69 -2.53
CA PHE A 264 -24.85 1.22 -2.69
C PHE A 264 -24.03 2.13 -3.63
N SER A 265 -24.64 2.64 -4.69
CA SER A 265 -24.01 3.58 -5.62
C SER A 265 -23.63 4.91 -4.96
N GLU A 266 -24.50 5.49 -4.13
CA GLU A 266 -24.14 6.70 -3.38
C GLU A 266 -22.93 6.49 -2.47
N LEU A 267 -22.82 5.33 -1.81
CA LEU A 267 -21.64 5.00 -1.00
C LEU A 267 -20.41 4.82 -1.87
N MET A 268 -20.50 4.14 -3.01
CA MET A 268 -19.40 3.96 -3.94
C MET A 268 -18.87 5.27 -4.55
N GLU A 269 -19.74 6.24 -4.74
CA GLU A 269 -19.41 7.54 -5.34
C GLU A 269 -18.96 8.56 -4.30
N HIS A 270 -19.11 8.25 -3.00
CA HIS A 270 -18.75 9.19 -1.94
C HIS A 270 -17.24 9.41 -1.86
N PRO A 271 -16.76 10.68 -1.84
CA PRO A 271 -15.33 10.98 -1.87
C PRO A 271 -14.51 10.33 -0.75
N ASN A 272 -15.11 10.16 0.44
CA ASN A 272 -14.45 9.52 1.58
C ASN A 272 -14.22 8.01 1.38
N LEU A 273 -14.97 7.37 0.48
CA LEU A 273 -15.01 5.91 0.30
C LEU A 273 -14.40 5.45 -1.04
N ASN A 274 -13.88 6.37 -1.86
CA ASN A 274 -13.31 6.07 -3.16
C ASN A 274 -12.29 4.93 -3.15
N GLU A 275 -11.43 4.90 -2.15
CA GLU A 275 -10.36 3.90 -2.04
C GLU A 275 -10.88 2.55 -1.49
N LEU A 276 -12.13 2.51 -1.02
CA LEU A 276 -12.79 1.30 -0.54
C LEU A 276 -13.69 0.64 -1.59
N ARG A 277 -13.90 1.23 -2.76
CA ARG A 277 -14.90 0.80 -3.76
C ARG A 277 -14.88 -0.70 -4.05
N VAL A 278 -13.70 -1.28 -4.24
CA VAL A 278 -13.52 -2.70 -4.61
C VAL A 278 -13.99 -3.63 -3.48
N ASP A 279 -13.79 -3.24 -2.24
CA ASP A 279 -14.04 -4.07 -1.06
C ASP A 279 -15.26 -3.60 -0.24
N LEU A 280 -15.95 -2.54 -0.69
CA LEU A 280 -17.08 -1.92 0.02
C LEU A 280 -18.21 -2.92 0.27
N GLY A 281 -18.49 -3.79 -0.71
CA GLY A 281 -19.50 -4.83 -0.58
C GLY A 281 -19.22 -5.81 0.57
N SER A 282 -17.95 -6.18 0.74
CA SER A 282 -17.52 -7.07 1.83
C SER A 282 -17.73 -6.42 3.21
N ILE A 283 -17.40 -5.13 3.35
CA ILE A 283 -17.60 -4.41 4.62
C ILE A 283 -19.11 -4.27 4.91
N ILE A 284 -19.91 -3.80 3.95
CA ILE A 284 -21.34 -3.61 4.15
C ILE A 284 -22.04 -4.92 4.46
N GLY A 285 -21.75 -5.99 3.70
CA GLY A 285 -22.31 -7.31 3.98
C GLY A 285 -21.95 -7.81 5.37
N PHE A 286 -20.73 -7.60 5.80
CA PHE A 286 -20.29 -7.93 7.17
C PHE A 286 -21.05 -7.09 8.22
N LEU A 287 -21.19 -5.78 8.04
CA LEU A 287 -21.89 -4.90 8.98
C LEU A 287 -23.39 -5.24 9.07
N VAL A 288 -24.02 -5.62 7.95
CA VAL A 288 -25.40 -6.10 7.94
C VAL A 288 -25.52 -7.42 8.72
N LYS A 289 -24.64 -8.38 8.46
CA LYS A 289 -24.60 -9.67 9.19
C LYS A 289 -24.40 -9.50 10.69
N LYS A 290 -23.67 -8.47 11.10
CA LYS A 290 -23.38 -8.15 12.51
C LYS A 290 -24.40 -7.19 13.16
N GLY A 291 -25.37 -6.67 12.40
CA GLY A 291 -26.42 -5.79 12.90
C GLY A 291 -26.00 -4.33 13.16
N TYR A 292 -24.83 -3.89 12.63
CA TYR A 292 -24.41 -2.47 12.69
C TYR A 292 -25.08 -1.62 11.60
N VAL A 293 -25.43 -2.26 10.49
CA VAL A 293 -26.17 -1.67 9.37
C VAL A 293 -27.37 -2.54 9.10
N ARG A 294 -28.50 -1.93 8.83
CA ARG A 294 -29.72 -2.64 8.40
C ARG A 294 -30.04 -2.32 6.94
N THR A 295 -30.73 -3.24 6.30
CA THR A 295 -31.26 -3.05 4.95
C THR A 295 -32.71 -2.54 5.01
N VAL A 296 -33.02 -1.58 4.14
CA VAL A 296 -34.38 -1.05 3.94
C VAL A 296 -34.68 -1.21 2.46
N THR A 297 -35.93 -1.63 2.14
CA THR A 297 -36.35 -1.76 0.75
C THR A 297 -37.19 -0.57 0.32
N ARG A 298 -37.10 -0.22 -0.98
CA ARG A 298 -37.93 0.81 -1.62
C ARG A 298 -38.47 0.28 -2.94
N PRO A 299 -39.78 0.39 -3.21
CA PRO A 299 -40.34 0.01 -4.49
C PRO A 299 -39.66 0.70 -5.67
N THR A 300 -39.44 -0.03 -6.75
CA THR A 300 -38.94 0.50 -8.02
C THR A 300 -40.09 0.63 -9.04
N LYS A 301 -39.75 1.09 -10.26
CA LYS A 301 -40.75 1.11 -11.37
C LYS A 301 -41.08 -0.31 -11.88
N GLY A 302 -40.29 -1.31 -11.55
CA GLY A 302 -40.52 -2.71 -11.92
C GLY A 302 -41.48 -3.38 -10.95
N VAL A 303 -42.48 -4.11 -11.46
CA VAL A 303 -43.45 -4.85 -10.63
C VAL A 303 -42.72 -5.96 -9.87
N GLY A 304 -42.81 -5.93 -8.52
CA GLY A 304 -42.19 -6.92 -7.65
C GLY A 304 -40.68 -6.75 -7.49
N VAL A 305 -40.09 -5.62 -7.95
CA VAL A 305 -38.68 -5.32 -7.80
C VAL A 305 -38.49 -4.18 -6.79
N GLU A 306 -37.74 -4.45 -5.75
CA GLU A 306 -37.38 -3.47 -4.71
C GLU A 306 -35.90 -3.14 -4.73
N ALA A 307 -35.58 -1.86 -4.57
CA ALA A 307 -34.21 -1.44 -4.36
C ALA A 307 -33.82 -1.62 -2.88
N VAL A 308 -32.63 -2.16 -2.63
CA VAL A 308 -32.08 -2.31 -1.29
C VAL A 308 -31.25 -1.06 -0.96
N LEU A 309 -31.52 -0.49 0.19
CA LEU A 309 -30.78 0.63 0.77
C LEU A 309 -30.19 0.19 2.12
N TYR A 310 -29.19 0.91 2.57
CA TYR A 310 -28.44 0.62 3.78
C TYR A 310 -28.51 1.80 4.74
N GLU A 311 -28.82 1.56 6.00
CA GLU A 311 -28.79 2.58 7.04
C GLU A 311 -28.17 2.02 8.33
N ILE A 312 -27.67 2.90 9.18
CA ILE A 312 -27.12 2.52 10.49
C ILE A 312 -28.25 1.99 11.34
N ALA A 313 -28.02 0.86 12.03
CA ALA A 313 -29.03 0.18 12.85
C ALA A 313 -29.31 0.89 14.17
#